data_4ba72d669bd3d2a55fa4819dab39411f
#
_entry.id   4ba72d669bd3d2a55fa4819dab39411f
#
_cell.length_a   1.000
_cell.length_b   1.000
_cell.length_c   1.000
_cell.angle_alpha   90.00
_cell.angle_beta   90.00
_cell.angle_gamma   90.00
#
_symmetry.space_group_name_H-M   'P 1'
#
loop_
_entity.id
_entity.type
_entity.pdbx_description
1 polymer ?
#
loop_
_entity_poly.entity_id
_entity_poly.type
_entity_poly.pdbx_seq_one_letter_code
_entity_poly.pdbx_strand_id
1 'polypeptide(L)'
;AKARAGGHSVEIAREGILLEPDAALRGVAPPAGDYRCRVLKVGGQGEGLLDYVVYPQFDCRISAGAGTMDLVKLTGSQRPVGRLFADSDRRMIFLGTLQLGDEKGVLRYGHDRQRDMIGLLERIGERRWRLALPYPAFESTLDVIELLPKE
;
A
#
# COMPACT_ATOMS: atom_id res chain seq x y z
N ALA A 1 -15.96 -5.42 5.09
CA ALA A 1 -17.31 -5.37 5.68
C ALA A 1 -17.82 -3.92 5.86
N LYS A 2 -17.11 -3.08 6.60
CA LYS A 2 -17.56 -1.71 6.94
C LYS A 2 -17.80 -0.83 5.71
N ALA A 3 -16.92 -0.85 4.74
CA ALA A 3 -17.08 -0.05 3.52
C ALA A 3 -18.29 -0.52 2.69
N ARG A 4 -18.54 -1.82 2.62
CA ARG A 4 -19.73 -2.35 1.94
C ARG A 4 -21.01 -1.96 2.66
N ALA A 5 -21.01 -2.06 3.99
CA ALA A 5 -22.16 -1.63 4.80
C ALA A 5 -22.41 -0.12 4.70
N GLY A 6 -21.38 0.69 4.42
CA GLY A 6 -21.49 2.13 4.18
C GLY A 6 -21.97 2.53 2.79
N GLY A 7 -22.40 1.58 1.95
CA GLY A 7 -22.96 1.87 0.63
C GLY A 7 -21.96 1.88 -0.53
N HIS A 8 -20.75 1.35 -0.33
CA HIS A 8 -19.68 1.35 -1.33
C HIS A 8 -19.51 0.01 -2.08
N SER A 9 -20.49 -0.89 -2.00
CA SER A 9 -20.38 -2.23 -2.62
C SER A 9 -20.12 -2.19 -4.13
N VAL A 10 -20.74 -1.29 -4.86
CA VAL A 10 -20.55 -1.15 -6.31
C VAL A 10 -19.16 -0.65 -6.64
N GLU A 11 -18.68 0.34 -5.89
CA GLU A 11 -17.33 0.90 -6.07
C GLU A 11 -16.25 -0.14 -5.78
N ILE A 12 -16.43 -0.92 -4.72
CA ILE A 12 -15.51 -2.02 -4.36
C ILE A 12 -15.51 -3.09 -5.45
N ALA A 13 -16.68 -3.45 -5.98
CA ALA A 13 -16.79 -4.44 -7.03
C ALA A 13 -16.08 -4.01 -8.33
N ARG A 14 -16.07 -2.72 -8.63
CA ARG A 14 -15.35 -2.16 -9.80
C ARG A 14 -13.84 -2.32 -9.72
N GLU A 15 -13.29 -2.44 -8.54
CA GLU A 15 -11.84 -2.63 -8.38
C GLU A 15 -11.43 -4.07 -8.72
N GLY A 16 -12.38 -4.99 -8.81
CA GLY A 16 -12.12 -6.37 -9.20
C GLY A 16 -11.16 -7.06 -8.24
N ILE A 17 -10.13 -7.65 -8.81
CA ILE A 17 -9.15 -8.45 -8.05
C ILE A 17 -8.35 -7.67 -7.02
N LEU A 18 -8.25 -6.35 -7.16
CA LEU A 18 -7.46 -5.53 -6.25
C LEU A 18 -7.91 -5.67 -4.79
N LEU A 19 -9.20 -5.80 -4.55
CA LEU A 19 -9.77 -5.91 -3.22
C LEU A 19 -10.22 -7.33 -2.85
N GLU A 20 -9.90 -8.33 -3.68
CA GLU A 20 -10.20 -9.73 -3.38
C GLU A 20 -9.14 -10.31 -2.44
N PRO A 21 -9.54 -10.88 -1.28
CA PRO A 21 -8.59 -11.34 -0.27
C PRO A 21 -7.59 -12.39 -0.76
N ASP A 22 -8.03 -13.34 -1.57
CA ASP A 22 -7.24 -14.51 -1.97
C ASP A 22 -6.65 -14.38 -3.38
N ALA A 23 -6.32 -13.16 -3.80
CA ALA A 23 -5.86 -12.89 -5.16
C ALA A 23 -4.36 -13.11 -5.39
N ALA A 24 -3.58 -13.40 -4.35
CA ALA A 24 -2.13 -13.48 -4.44
C ALA A 24 -1.66 -14.58 -5.38
N LEU A 25 -0.75 -14.24 -6.29
CA LEU A 25 -0.13 -15.14 -7.25
C LEU A 25 1.30 -15.47 -6.81
N ARG A 26 1.82 -16.60 -7.29
CA ARG A 26 3.23 -16.96 -7.12
C ARG A 26 4.13 -16.02 -7.90
N GLY A 27 5.41 -15.95 -7.49
CA GLY A 27 6.37 -15.05 -8.14
C GLY A 27 6.13 -13.61 -7.72
N VAL A 28 6.06 -13.36 -6.42
CA VAL A 28 5.66 -12.07 -5.84
C VAL A 28 6.66 -10.95 -6.10
N ALA A 29 7.95 -11.24 -6.25
CA ALA A 29 8.99 -10.21 -6.31
C ALA A 29 8.73 -9.21 -7.45
N PRO A 30 8.50 -7.93 -7.14
CA PRO A 30 8.28 -6.93 -8.16
C PRO A 30 9.60 -6.51 -8.82
N PRO A 31 9.60 -6.14 -10.10
CA PRO A 31 10.81 -5.59 -10.71
C PRO A 31 11.15 -4.23 -10.11
N ALA A 32 12.45 -3.93 -10.02
CA ALA A 32 12.89 -2.60 -9.66
C ALA A 32 12.51 -1.60 -10.76
N GLY A 33 12.18 -0.39 -10.38
CA GLY A 33 11.81 0.67 -11.31
C GLY A 33 10.75 1.60 -10.77
N ASP A 34 10.24 2.45 -11.66
CA ASP A 34 9.19 3.40 -11.34
C ASP A 34 7.81 2.77 -11.53
N TYR A 35 6.89 3.17 -10.66
CA TYR A 35 5.53 2.66 -10.62
C TYR A 35 4.53 3.81 -10.59
N ARG A 36 3.37 3.59 -11.19
CA ARG A 36 2.18 4.35 -10.84
C ARG A 36 1.50 3.64 -9.70
N CYS A 37 1.11 4.41 -8.68
CA CYS A 37 0.45 3.85 -7.52
C CYS A 37 -0.82 4.63 -7.18
N ARG A 38 -1.84 3.90 -6.77
CA ARG A 38 -3.14 4.45 -6.42
C ARG A 38 -3.50 3.96 -5.04
N VAL A 39 -3.95 4.86 -4.18
CA VAL A 39 -4.26 4.55 -2.78
C VAL A 39 -5.78 4.47 -2.60
N LEU A 40 -6.22 3.37 -1.99
CA LEU A 40 -7.60 3.17 -1.58
C LEU A 40 -7.62 3.09 -0.05
N LYS A 41 -8.38 3.97 0.58
CA LYS A 41 -8.61 3.94 2.03
C LYS A 41 -9.96 3.29 2.31
N VAL A 42 -9.95 2.22 3.08
CA VAL A 42 -11.11 1.36 3.30
C VAL A 42 -11.42 1.27 4.78
N GLY A 43 -12.66 1.59 5.16
CA GLY A 43 -13.15 1.58 6.52
C GLY A 43 -12.65 2.76 7.37
N GLY A 44 -13.49 3.75 7.62
CA GLY A 44 -13.13 4.90 8.47
C GLY A 44 -12.86 4.48 9.91
N GLN A 45 -11.85 5.07 10.55
CA GLN A 45 -11.48 4.76 11.93
C GLN A 45 -12.38 5.42 12.98
N GLY A 46 -13.22 6.39 12.61
CA GLY A 46 -14.05 7.12 13.54
C GLY A 46 -15.28 7.74 12.89
N GLU A 47 -16.11 8.37 13.71
CA GLU A 47 -17.29 9.09 13.23
C GLU A 47 -16.88 10.24 12.31
N GLY A 48 -17.65 10.46 11.27
CA GLY A 48 -17.41 11.53 10.31
C GLY A 48 -16.33 11.22 9.26
N LEU A 49 -15.63 10.08 9.36
CA LEU A 49 -14.68 9.65 8.34
C LEU A 49 -15.36 8.77 7.30
N LEU A 50 -14.94 8.91 6.05
CA LEU A 50 -15.48 8.12 4.95
C LEU A 50 -15.02 6.66 5.04
N ASP A 51 -15.93 5.73 4.74
CA ASP A 51 -15.63 4.29 4.77
C ASP A 51 -14.93 3.79 3.51
N TYR A 52 -14.84 4.62 2.47
CA TYR A 52 -14.18 4.26 1.23
C TYR A 52 -13.75 5.52 0.48
N VAL A 53 -12.46 5.66 0.22
CA VAL A 53 -11.90 6.79 -0.54
C VAL A 53 -10.84 6.26 -1.49
N VAL A 54 -10.89 6.68 -2.75
CA VAL A 54 -9.88 6.38 -3.77
C VAL A 54 -9.20 7.67 -4.19
N TYR A 55 -7.89 7.71 -4.05
CA TYR A 55 -7.09 8.85 -4.48
C TYR A 55 -6.60 8.64 -5.91
N PRO A 56 -6.36 9.73 -6.66
CA PRO A 56 -5.79 9.62 -8.01
C PRO A 56 -4.37 9.08 -7.97
N GLN A 57 -3.78 8.90 -9.14
CA GLN A 57 -2.47 8.27 -9.26
C GLN A 57 -1.36 9.12 -8.64
N PHE A 58 -0.47 8.42 -7.96
CA PHE A 58 0.78 8.93 -7.42
C PHE A 58 1.96 8.18 -8.06
N ASP A 59 3.17 8.68 -7.80
CA ASP A 59 4.40 8.03 -8.21
C ASP A 59 5.02 7.26 -7.06
N CYS A 60 5.44 6.04 -7.35
CA CYS A 60 6.16 5.17 -6.42
C CYS A 60 7.42 4.64 -7.10
N ARG A 61 8.35 4.14 -6.30
CA ARG A 61 9.58 3.51 -6.80
C ARG A 61 9.94 2.30 -5.97
N ILE A 62 10.37 1.25 -6.66
CA ILE A 62 10.96 0.08 -6.03
C ILE A 62 12.41 -0.01 -6.49
N SER A 63 13.32 -0.11 -5.51
CA SER A 63 14.76 -0.18 -5.76
C SER A 63 15.32 -1.46 -5.18
N ALA A 64 16.30 -2.04 -5.87
CA ALA A 64 17.02 -3.20 -5.33
C ALA A 64 17.99 -2.76 -4.24
N GLY A 65 18.01 -3.50 -3.13
CA GLY A 65 18.95 -3.30 -2.04
C GLY A 65 19.78 -4.56 -1.79
N ALA A 66 20.59 -4.53 -0.75
CA ALA A 66 21.43 -5.68 -0.35
C ALA A 66 20.56 -6.74 0.35
N GLY A 67 20.02 -7.68 -0.41
CA GLY A 67 19.17 -8.76 0.08
C GLY A 67 17.72 -8.37 0.36
N THR A 68 17.35 -7.10 0.16
CA THR A 68 16.00 -6.58 0.31
C THR A 68 15.67 -5.64 -0.85
N MET A 69 14.44 -5.18 -0.91
CA MET A 69 14.02 -4.13 -1.85
C MET A 69 13.48 -2.96 -1.05
N ASP A 70 13.65 -1.75 -1.58
CA ASP A 70 13.07 -0.54 -1.01
C ASP A 70 11.84 -0.13 -1.78
N LEU A 71 10.79 0.26 -1.07
CA LEU A 71 9.56 0.80 -1.66
C LEU A 71 9.32 2.19 -1.12
N VAL A 72 9.15 3.16 -2.02
CA VAL A 72 8.95 4.56 -1.68
C VAL A 72 7.78 5.12 -2.47
N LYS A 73 6.80 5.71 -1.78
CA LYS A 73 5.81 6.57 -2.43
C LYS A 73 6.41 7.97 -2.54
N LEU A 74 6.58 8.46 -3.75
CA LEU A 74 7.34 9.67 -4.05
C LEU A 74 6.49 10.94 -3.96
N THR A 75 5.19 10.86 -4.20
CA THR A 75 4.31 12.02 -4.28
C THR A 75 3.13 11.88 -3.32
N GLY A 76 2.46 13.00 -3.05
CA GLY A 76 1.35 13.08 -2.12
C GLY A 76 1.76 13.48 -0.71
N SER A 77 0.78 13.77 0.14
CA SER A 77 1.01 14.25 1.50
C SER A 77 1.30 13.14 2.51
N GLN A 78 0.87 11.91 2.22
CA GLN A 78 1.16 10.73 3.03
C GLN A 78 1.96 9.74 2.18
N ARG A 79 3.24 9.57 2.52
CA ARG A 79 4.18 8.79 1.71
C ARG A 79 4.79 7.65 2.54
N PRO A 80 4.28 6.42 2.41
CA PRO A 80 4.94 5.24 2.95
C PRO A 80 6.32 5.05 2.34
N VAL A 81 7.30 4.77 3.17
CA VAL A 81 8.70 4.50 2.79
C VAL A 81 9.21 3.34 3.62
N GLY A 82 9.73 2.31 2.99
CA GLY A 82 10.24 1.19 3.74
C GLY A 82 10.89 0.11 2.89
N ARG A 83 11.03 -1.05 3.49
CA ARG A 83 11.70 -2.21 2.89
C ARG A 83 10.75 -3.38 2.73
N LEU A 84 11.00 -4.13 1.68
CA LEU A 84 10.30 -5.36 1.37
C LEU A 84 11.21 -6.55 1.69
N PHE A 85 10.70 -7.45 2.52
CA PHE A 85 11.40 -8.67 2.94
C PHE A 85 10.69 -9.89 2.39
N ALA A 86 11.45 -10.86 1.90
CA ALA A 86 10.89 -12.12 1.43
C ALA A 86 10.19 -12.86 2.58
N ASP A 87 8.99 -13.39 2.32
CA ASP A 87 8.24 -14.23 3.27
C ASP A 87 7.87 -15.56 2.63
N SER A 88 7.22 -15.50 1.46
CA SER A 88 6.87 -16.68 0.67
C SER A 88 6.93 -16.35 -0.81
N ASP A 89 6.64 -17.31 -1.69
CA ASP A 89 6.58 -17.04 -3.12
C ASP A 89 5.34 -16.22 -3.54
N ARG A 90 4.40 -16.02 -2.63
CA ARG A 90 3.16 -15.25 -2.86
C ARG A 90 3.09 -13.94 -2.11
N ARG A 91 4.04 -13.68 -1.19
CA ARG A 91 3.92 -12.56 -0.28
C ARG A 91 5.29 -12.06 0.17
N MET A 92 5.42 -10.74 0.22
CA MET A 92 6.54 -10.06 0.88
C MET A 92 6.01 -9.22 2.03
N ILE A 93 6.84 -9.03 3.04
CA ILE A 93 6.51 -8.18 4.19
C ILE A 93 7.09 -6.80 3.96
N PHE A 94 6.26 -5.77 4.13
CA PHE A 94 6.69 -4.38 4.12
C PHE A 94 6.83 -3.89 5.56
N LEU A 95 8.01 -3.36 5.89
CA LEU A 95 8.24 -2.64 7.15
C LEU A 95 8.74 -1.25 6.81
N GLY A 96 8.01 -0.24 7.24
CA GLY A 96 8.33 1.12 6.87
C GLY A 96 7.77 2.15 7.81
N THR A 97 7.79 3.38 7.36
CA THR A 97 7.29 4.53 8.09
C THR A 97 6.53 5.45 7.15
N LEU A 98 5.69 6.30 7.73
CA LEU A 98 4.92 7.29 6.99
C LEU A 98 5.66 8.63 7.02
N GLN A 99 6.07 9.12 5.86
CA GLN A 99 6.59 10.46 5.67
C GLN A 99 5.43 11.40 5.36
N LEU A 100 5.38 12.55 5.99
CA LEU A 100 4.25 13.49 5.91
C LEU A 100 4.64 14.82 5.28
N GLY A 101 3.70 15.40 4.54
CA GLY A 101 3.79 16.76 4.03
C GLY A 101 5.08 17.05 3.26
N ASP A 102 5.80 18.06 3.68
CA ASP A 102 7.05 18.52 3.09
C ASP A 102 8.31 18.02 3.81
N GLU A 103 8.16 17.01 4.66
CA GLU A 103 9.31 16.41 5.34
C GLU A 103 10.33 15.91 4.32
N LYS A 104 11.60 16.23 4.55
CA LYS A 104 12.71 15.87 3.64
C LYS A 104 13.48 14.65 4.12
N GLY A 105 13.46 14.37 5.42
CA GLY A 105 14.10 13.20 6.00
C GLY A 105 13.08 12.13 6.31
N VAL A 106 13.53 10.88 6.32
CA VAL A 106 12.68 9.73 6.64
C VAL A 106 13.18 9.07 7.90
N LEU A 107 12.31 8.93 8.89
CA LEU A 107 12.59 8.10 10.05
C LEU A 107 12.55 6.63 9.63
N ARG A 108 13.43 5.83 10.22
CA ARG A 108 13.42 4.39 9.99
C ARG A 108 12.32 3.72 10.81
N TYR A 109 11.88 2.56 10.36
CA TYR A 109 10.99 1.72 11.15
C TYR A 109 11.55 1.53 12.57
N GLY A 110 10.68 1.65 13.56
CA GLY A 110 11.03 1.53 14.98
C GLY A 110 11.35 2.84 15.69
N HIS A 111 11.51 3.95 14.96
CA HIS A 111 11.82 5.26 15.57
C HIS A 111 10.58 6.03 16.03
N ASP A 112 9.46 5.86 15.33
CA ASP A 112 8.18 6.48 15.69
C ASP A 112 7.06 5.47 15.52
N ARG A 113 6.55 4.94 16.61
CA ARG A 113 5.49 3.92 16.62
C ARG A 113 4.21 4.37 15.94
N GLN A 114 3.88 5.66 16.01
CA GLN A 114 2.67 6.17 15.38
C GLN A 114 2.78 6.20 13.86
N ARG A 115 4.01 6.27 13.35
CA ARG A 115 4.29 6.28 11.92
C ARG A 115 4.76 4.94 11.38
N ASP A 116 5.09 3.99 12.24
CA ASP A 116 5.51 2.66 11.83
C ASP A 116 4.40 1.96 11.07
N MET A 117 4.78 1.34 9.96
CA MET A 117 3.85 0.64 9.08
C MET A 117 4.33 -0.79 8.84
N ILE A 118 3.38 -1.69 8.88
CA ILE A 118 3.58 -3.08 8.49
C ILE A 118 2.58 -3.40 7.40
N GLY A 119 3.03 -4.03 6.34
CA GLY A 119 2.15 -4.38 5.23
C GLY A 119 2.52 -5.68 4.56
N LEU A 120 1.64 -6.11 3.68
CA LEU A 120 1.81 -7.29 2.85
C LEU A 120 1.81 -6.88 1.40
N LEU A 121 2.89 -7.21 0.69
CA LEU A 121 2.95 -7.05 -0.76
C LEU A 121 2.60 -8.36 -1.43
N GLU A 122 1.66 -8.29 -2.35
CA GLU A 122 1.19 -9.44 -3.12
C GLU A 122 1.14 -9.09 -4.60
N ARG A 123 1.49 -10.06 -5.45
CA ARG A 123 1.27 -9.96 -6.89
C ARG A 123 -0.14 -10.45 -7.20
N ILE A 124 -0.94 -9.63 -7.86
CA ILE A 124 -2.34 -9.94 -8.15
C ILE A 124 -2.66 -10.02 -9.65
N GLY A 125 -1.70 -9.76 -10.50
CA GLY A 125 -1.78 -9.87 -11.93
C GLY A 125 -0.41 -10.03 -12.54
N GLU A 126 -0.31 -10.18 -13.85
CA GLU A 126 0.98 -10.38 -14.53
C GLU A 126 1.95 -9.22 -14.20
N ARG A 127 1.46 -7.99 -14.29
CA ARG A 127 2.23 -6.77 -13.98
C ARG A 127 1.44 -5.87 -13.03
N ARG A 128 0.93 -6.44 -11.95
CA ARG A 128 0.11 -5.72 -11.00
C ARG A 128 0.35 -6.25 -9.59
N TRP A 129 0.66 -5.32 -8.68
CA TRP A 129 0.89 -5.63 -7.27
C TRP A 129 -0.04 -4.81 -6.39
N ARG A 130 -0.26 -5.29 -5.18
CA ARG A 130 -0.92 -4.51 -4.14
C ARG A 130 -0.12 -4.59 -2.85
N LEU A 131 -0.05 -3.45 -2.16
CA LEU A 131 0.45 -3.36 -0.79
C LEU A 131 -0.75 -3.13 0.11
N ALA A 132 -1.01 -4.05 1.00
CA ALA A 132 -2.07 -3.92 2.00
C ALA A 132 -1.47 -3.46 3.32
N LEU A 133 -1.95 -2.35 3.85
CA LEU A 133 -1.48 -1.73 5.08
C LEU A 133 -2.63 -1.72 6.09
N PRO A 134 -2.74 -2.75 6.97
CA PRO A 134 -3.79 -2.79 7.96
C PRO A 134 -3.54 -1.77 9.08
N TYR A 135 -4.60 -1.14 9.54
CA TYR A 135 -4.60 -0.17 10.63
C TYR A 135 -3.51 0.91 10.47
N PRO A 136 -3.53 1.67 9.36
CA PRO A 136 -2.61 2.79 9.20
C PRO A 136 -2.85 3.84 10.29
N ALA A 137 -1.89 4.76 10.44
CA ALA A 137 -1.95 5.77 11.50
C ALA A 137 -3.17 6.70 11.42
N PHE A 138 -3.69 6.94 10.21
CA PHE A 138 -4.74 7.94 9.97
C PHE A 138 -5.88 7.41 9.10
N GLU A 139 -7.09 7.88 9.41
CA GLU A 139 -8.31 7.87 8.59
C GLU A 139 -9.00 6.52 8.42
N SER A 140 -8.28 5.47 8.05
CA SER A 140 -8.87 4.20 7.65
C SER A 140 -8.42 3.02 8.49
N THR A 141 -9.11 1.90 8.36
CA THR A 141 -8.69 0.63 8.97
C THR A 141 -7.82 -0.21 8.05
N LEU A 142 -7.85 0.08 6.75
CA LEU A 142 -7.03 -0.59 5.75
C LEU A 142 -6.71 0.39 4.62
N ASP A 143 -5.43 0.55 4.31
CA ASP A 143 -5.01 1.17 3.07
C ASP A 143 -4.55 0.09 2.10
N VAL A 144 -4.97 0.21 0.85
CA VAL A 144 -4.49 -0.63 -0.24
C VAL A 144 -3.83 0.26 -1.27
N ILE A 145 -2.59 -0.05 -1.61
CA ILE A 145 -1.86 0.66 -2.66
C ILE A 145 -1.70 -0.28 -3.85
N GLU A 146 -2.32 0.09 -4.96
CA GLU A 146 -2.12 -0.58 -6.23
C GLU A 146 -0.82 -0.10 -6.86
N LEU A 147 -0.01 -1.03 -7.36
CA LEU A 147 1.28 -0.73 -7.97
C LEU A 147 1.31 -1.27 -9.40
N LEU A 148 1.48 -0.38 -10.36
CA LEU A 148 1.58 -0.71 -11.79
C LEU A 148 2.93 -0.21 -12.32
N PRO A 149 3.83 -1.09 -12.79
CA PRO A 149 5.11 -0.65 -13.35
C PRO A 149 4.91 0.32 -14.50
N LYS A 150 5.68 1.40 -14.50
CA LYS A 150 5.77 2.29 -15.67
C LYS A 150 6.62 1.63 -16.75
N GLU A 151 6.19 1.79 -17.96
CA GLU A 151 6.92 1.31 -19.13
C GLU A 151 7.88 2.37 -19.68
#